data_2df845cac2ddeb1c9f7ebaa8911daa04
#
_entry.id   2df845cac2ddeb1c9f7ebaa8911daa04
#
_cell.length_a   1.000
_cell.length_b   1.000
_cell.length_c   1.000
_cell.angle_alpha   90.00
_cell.angle_beta   90.00
_cell.angle_gamma   90.00
#
_symmetry.space_group_name_H-M   'P 1'
#
loop_
_entity.id
_entity.type
_entity.pdbx_description
1 polymer ?
#
loop_
_entity_poly.entity_id
_entity_poly.type
_entity_poly.pdbx_seq_one_letter_code
_entity_poly.pdbx_strand_id
1 'polypeptide(L)'
;MDLISQKHFKFNHMPTKNIEPDLRAIGDYLNLNGSNDTFVIPEYQRGYSWTLLNCDKLWQDLESFIESGADDPYFFGTIIIDCSSDNCMSLIDGQQRTTTFLLLLKALHLRLKDTLDNMQISSDTRALQKGLERSVYKILEILYKADEDRQNELDNDWSLAKSIVILQNKSINELYKSDFNAIISAASIEEAERNVYKIPRKRNDNKYTNFFRNFKFFYSKLLEYSETRLNNFAKVFLGKCQIIEIKSWNIEQAITMFNSLNSTGMPLSDADIISAQLYSHADDKNAYITQWKHITELANDLSQRRIVNIDSILQQFMYYNRALNKQYRNGDVTVPGVRKYYTLDHKELLEDPVSLCNTYDRILEIWNTIKDYPVVKLLMRFNENFKLFLIPYLLTHTNNDNLSSEKVTPIAECFLRLFTLIEIGERGFSAGVFKTFLFNECLKLVDSTVEIETIENDFTEHIASNWNEEDVLEDLKEYGKNILVFLNEYLYAKYHGVTFDFDDSVNVEHIMPASGHNIDAIRSDANVDSVEEFDFLANQLGNKILLEENINKSISNDWFRTKKGRNISDGLGYVGSKYAIAKALSNYESDLWTKDDIKRATDVAAKRITRFIFDNKEVGQE
;
A
#
# COMPACT_ATOMS: atom_id res chain seq x y z
N MET A 1 -36.42 -6.82 74.99
CA MET A 1 -37.18 -7.83 74.33
C MET A 1 -37.60 -7.23 73.03
N ASP A 2 -36.89 -7.54 71.94
CA ASP A 2 -37.23 -8.37 70.86
C ASP A 2 -36.11 -8.41 69.86
N LEU A 3 -35.77 -9.60 69.50
CA LEU A 3 -34.76 -9.98 68.53
C LEU A 3 -35.26 -9.67 67.09
N ILE A 4 -34.58 -8.78 66.41
CA ILE A 4 -34.71 -8.63 64.96
C ILE A 4 -33.57 -9.41 64.30
N SER A 5 -33.95 -10.52 63.68
CA SER A 5 -33.07 -11.42 62.95
C SER A 5 -32.46 -10.72 61.74
N GLN A 6 -31.16 -10.54 61.73
CA GLN A 6 -30.39 -10.22 60.53
C GLN A 6 -30.32 -11.42 59.59
N LYS A 7 -31.12 -11.41 58.52
CA LYS A 7 -30.92 -12.28 57.38
C LYS A 7 -29.68 -11.79 56.63
N HIS A 8 -28.58 -12.52 56.79
CA HIS A 8 -27.42 -12.41 55.89
C HIS A 8 -27.80 -12.93 54.50
N PHE A 9 -27.99 -12.01 53.57
CA PHE A 9 -27.90 -12.33 52.14
C PHE A 9 -26.44 -12.60 51.83
N LYS A 10 -26.05 -13.87 51.78
CA LYS A 10 -24.81 -14.26 51.10
C LYS A 10 -25.02 -14.09 49.62
N PHE A 11 -24.52 -12.97 49.06
CA PHE A 11 -24.20 -12.90 47.64
C PHE A 11 -23.04 -13.85 47.41
N ASN A 12 -23.32 -15.01 46.85
CA ASN A 12 -22.32 -15.85 46.21
C ASN A 12 -21.89 -15.09 44.92
N HIS A 13 -20.98 -14.17 45.03
CA HIS A 13 -20.17 -13.74 43.90
C HIS A 13 -19.18 -14.90 43.63
N MET A 14 -19.50 -15.78 42.70
CA MET A 14 -18.45 -16.45 41.94
C MET A 14 -17.70 -15.32 41.22
N PRO A 15 -16.37 -15.21 41.37
CA PRO A 15 -15.61 -14.30 40.54
C PRO A 15 -15.75 -14.80 39.11
N THR A 16 -16.53 -14.10 38.29
CA THR A 16 -16.49 -14.28 36.86
C THR A 16 -15.06 -13.93 36.45
N LYS A 17 -14.30 -14.91 35.98
CA LYS A 17 -12.97 -14.72 35.37
C LYS A 17 -13.17 -13.88 34.10
N ASN A 18 -13.08 -12.56 34.22
CA ASN A 18 -13.27 -11.68 33.08
C ASN A 18 -11.97 -11.45 32.32
N ILE A 19 -10.82 -11.44 32.99
CA ILE A 19 -9.50 -11.16 32.43
C ILE A 19 -8.44 -11.93 33.23
N GLU A 20 -7.53 -12.59 32.52
CA GLU A 20 -6.43 -13.34 33.12
C GLU A 20 -5.11 -13.03 32.39
N PRO A 21 -4.23 -12.18 32.96
CA PRO A 21 -2.89 -11.99 32.44
C PRO A 21 -1.95 -13.09 32.94
N ASP A 22 -1.11 -13.60 32.06
CA ASP A 22 -0.10 -14.60 32.40
C ASP A 22 1.20 -14.35 31.62
N LEU A 23 2.35 -14.52 32.28
CA LEU A 23 3.66 -14.43 31.64
C LEU A 23 4.07 -15.81 31.16
N ARG A 24 4.13 -16.01 29.84
CA ARG A 24 4.37 -17.34 29.26
C ARG A 24 5.59 -17.35 28.35
N ALA A 25 6.35 -18.44 28.41
CA ALA A 25 7.35 -18.74 27.39
C ALA A 25 6.66 -18.94 26.02
N ILE A 26 7.34 -18.60 24.92
CA ILE A 26 6.79 -18.77 23.56
C ILE A 26 6.36 -20.22 23.31
N GLY A 27 7.19 -21.19 23.76
CA GLY A 27 6.87 -22.60 23.61
C GLY A 27 5.59 -23.04 24.36
N ASP A 28 5.33 -22.43 25.52
CA ASP A 28 4.12 -22.73 26.32
C ASP A 28 2.89 -22.01 25.78
N TYR A 29 3.07 -20.76 25.33
CA TYR A 29 2.00 -19.99 24.70
C TYR A 29 1.45 -20.64 23.44
N LEU A 30 2.34 -21.10 22.55
CA LEU A 30 1.96 -21.70 21.27
C LEU A 30 1.53 -23.16 21.39
N ASN A 31 1.81 -23.83 22.51
CA ASN A 31 1.48 -25.24 22.70
C ASN A 31 0.00 -25.42 23.09
N LEU A 32 -0.81 -25.84 22.14
CA LEU A 32 -2.22 -26.21 22.30
C LEU A 32 -2.42 -27.73 22.31
N ASN A 33 -1.35 -28.52 22.51
CA ASN A 33 -1.45 -29.96 22.58
C ASN A 33 -2.34 -30.42 23.77
N GLY A 34 -3.17 -31.40 23.57
CA GLY A 34 -4.14 -31.87 24.56
C GLY A 34 -5.37 -30.96 24.73
N SER A 35 -5.48 -29.86 23.97
CA SER A 35 -6.64 -28.98 23.91
C SER A 35 -7.31 -29.04 22.53
N ASN A 36 -8.64 -28.84 22.51
CA ASN A 36 -9.37 -28.64 21.26
C ASN A 36 -9.24 -27.20 20.72
N ASP A 37 -8.60 -26.31 21.46
CA ASP A 37 -8.46 -24.90 21.09
C ASP A 37 -7.66 -24.71 19.80
N THR A 38 -8.01 -23.69 19.05
CA THR A 38 -7.30 -23.26 17.85
C THR A 38 -7.15 -21.75 17.89
N PHE A 39 -5.97 -21.23 17.55
CA PHE A 39 -5.83 -19.79 17.35
C PHE A 39 -6.67 -19.35 16.16
N VAL A 40 -7.40 -18.26 16.33
CA VAL A 40 -8.25 -17.69 15.28
C VAL A 40 -7.90 -16.23 15.07
N ILE A 41 -7.61 -15.87 13.84
CA ILE A 41 -7.58 -14.46 13.43
C ILE A 41 -9.01 -14.11 13.02
N PRO A 42 -9.71 -13.19 13.75
CA PRO A 42 -11.09 -12.82 13.45
C PRO A 42 -11.26 -12.17 12.08
N GLU A 43 -12.49 -12.14 11.59
CA GLU A 43 -12.85 -11.65 10.25
C GLU A 43 -12.49 -10.16 10.06
N TYR A 44 -12.67 -9.35 11.08
CA TYR A 44 -12.40 -7.90 11.06
C TYR A 44 -10.92 -7.53 11.23
N GLN A 45 -10.02 -8.49 11.48
CA GLN A 45 -8.60 -8.23 11.63
C GLN A 45 -7.93 -8.05 10.26
N ARG A 46 -6.80 -7.30 10.25
CA ARG A 46 -6.00 -7.13 9.04
C ARG A 46 -5.33 -8.43 8.61
N GLY A 47 -5.02 -8.53 7.33
CA GLY A 47 -4.18 -9.58 6.80
C GLY A 47 -2.75 -9.55 7.33
N TYR A 48 -1.98 -10.60 7.03
CA TYR A 48 -0.58 -10.68 7.42
C TYR A 48 0.27 -9.65 6.68
N SER A 49 0.73 -8.64 7.39
CA SER A 49 1.38 -7.45 6.83
C SER A 49 2.86 -7.29 7.19
N TRP A 50 3.42 -8.14 8.08
CA TRP A 50 4.84 -8.08 8.38
C TRP A 50 5.68 -8.34 7.14
N THR A 51 6.63 -7.44 6.91
CA THR A 51 7.58 -7.50 5.81
C THR A 51 8.90 -8.10 6.26
N LEU A 52 9.83 -8.31 5.32
CA LEU A 52 11.19 -8.75 5.65
C LEU A 52 11.89 -7.84 6.67
N LEU A 53 11.63 -6.53 6.65
CA LEU A 53 12.21 -5.59 7.63
C LEU A 53 11.74 -5.88 9.05
N ASN A 54 10.47 -6.22 9.24
CA ASN A 54 9.94 -6.59 10.55
C ASN A 54 10.55 -7.91 11.04
N CYS A 55 10.68 -8.88 10.16
CA CYS A 55 11.28 -10.18 10.46
C CYS A 55 12.78 -10.08 10.73
N ASP A 56 13.51 -9.24 10.00
CA ASP A 56 14.93 -9.00 10.21
C ASP A 56 15.18 -8.32 11.56
N LYS A 57 14.34 -7.34 11.92
CA LYS A 57 14.43 -6.74 13.27
C LYS A 57 14.20 -7.77 14.37
N LEU A 58 13.15 -8.58 14.27
CA LEU A 58 12.88 -9.66 15.22
C LEU A 58 14.06 -10.64 15.30
N TRP A 59 14.66 -10.97 14.16
CA TRP A 59 15.80 -11.85 14.09
C TRP A 59 17.04 -11.26 14.78
N GLN A 60 17.36 -9.99 14.51
CA GLN A 60 18.48 -9.29 15.13
C GLN A 60 18.32 -9.18 16.65
N ASP A 61 17.12 -8.89 17.12
CA ASP A 61 16.80 -8.84 18.54
C ASP A 61 17.01 -10.20 19.21
N LEU A 62 16.60 -11.30 18.55
CA LEU A 62 16.82 -12.67 19.02
C LEU A 62 18.31 -13.04 19.03
N GLU A 63 19.04 -12.74 17.97
CA GLU A 63 20.49 -13.03 17.92
C GLU A 63 21.24 -12.27 19.02
N SER A 64 20.97 -10.97 19.17
CA SER A 64 21.59 -10.14 20.20
C SER A 64 21.29 -10.68 21.60
N PHE A 65 20.05 -11.12 21.84
CA PHE A 65 19.69 -11.73 23.11
C PHE A 65 20.43 -13.06 23.36
N ILE A 66 20.49 -13.94 22.37
CA ILE A 66 21.19 -15.23 22.47
C ILE A 66 22.69 -15.04 22.71
N GLU A 67 23.30 -14.08 22.00
CA GLU A 67 24.73 -13.78 22.10
C GLU A 67 25.10 -13.09 23.42
N SER A 68 24.19 -12.30 23.99
CA SER A 68 24.39 -11.66 25.29
C SER A 68 24.52 -12.67 26.45
N GLY A 69 23.98 -13.88 26.29
CA GLY A 69 23.95 -14.90 27.34
C GLY A 69 23.14 -14.48 28.57
N ALA A 70 22.27 -13.47 28.44
CA ALA A 70 21.49 -12.92 29.55
C ALA A 70 20.64 -14.00 30.24
N ASP A 71 20.60 -13.96 31.57
CA ASP A 71 19.77 -14.85 32.38
C ASP A 71 18.30 -14.40 32.39
N ASP A 72 18.05 -13.09 32.30
CA ASP A 72 16.71 -12.52 32.23
C ASP A 72 16.02 -12.87 30.91
N PRO A 73 14.71 -13.17 30.91
CA PRO A 73 13.97 -13.53 29.70
C PRO A 73 13.89 -12.37 28.71
N TYR A 74 13.86 -12.67 27.42
CA TYR A 74 13.53 -11.69 26.38
C TYR A 74 12.01 -11.56 26.22
N PHE A 75 11.51 -10.32 26.21
CA PHE A 75 10.08 -10.03 26.18
C PHE A 75 9.61 -9.53 24.81
N PHE A 76 8.68 -10.26 24.18
CA PHE A 76 8.10 -9.94 22.87
C PHE A 76 6.81 -9.12 22.91
N GLY A 77 6.43 -8.63 24.06
CA GLY A 77 5.22 -7.81 24.23
C GLY A 77 3.98 -8.61 24.62
N THR A 78 2.83 -7.97 24.50
CA THR A 78 1.54 -8.50 25.00
C THR A 78 0.73 -9.09 23.85
N ILE A 79 0.03 -10.19 24.11
CA ILE A 79 -0.93 -10.81 23.20
C ILE A 79 -2.28 -10.86 23.91
N ILE A 80 -3.34 -10.39 23.25
CA ILE A 80 -4.70 -10.36 23.81
C ILE A 80 -5.57 -11.37 23.07
N ILE A 81 -6.22 -12.23 23.83
CA ILE A 81 -7.01 -13.35 23.30
C ILE A 81 -8.43 -13.26 23.86
N ASP A 82 -9.41 -13.29 22.98
CA ASP A 82 -10.80 -13.51 23.35
C ASP A 82 -11.09 -15.03 23.37
N CYS A 83 -11.49 -15.52 24.53
CA CYS A 83 -11.86 -16.90 24.83
C CYS A 83 -13.37 -17.05 25.09
N SER A 84 -14.20 -16.15 24.58
CA SER A 84 -15.67 -16.19 24.79
C SER A 84 -16.35 -17.33 24.03
N SER A 85 -15.69 -17.90 23.02
CA SER A 85 -16.20 -19.03 22.22
C SER A 85 -15.43 -20.31 22.51
N ASP A 86 -16.13 -21.42 22.65
CA ASP A 86 -15.51 -22.74 22.91
C ASP A 86 -14.56 -23.14 21.79
N ASN A 87 -13.44 -23.74 22.16
CA ASN A 87 -12.39 -24.24 21.26
C ASN A 87 -11.78 -23.16 20.33
N CYS A 88 -11.92 -21.88 20.68
CA CYS A 88 -11.53 -20.75 19.86
C CYS A 88 -10.73 -19.75 20.69
N MET A 89 -9.47 -19.54 20.35
CA MET A 89 -8.61 -18.51 20.92
C MET A 89 -8.47 -17.36 19.90
N SER A 90 -9.42 -16.43 19.93
CA SER A 90 -9.47 -15.32 18.97
C SER A 90 -8.41 -14.27 19.31
N LEU A 91 -7.46 -14.07 18.39
CA LEU A 91 -6.36 -13.12 18.55
C LEU A 91 -6.86 -11.69 18.31
N ILE A 92 -7.12 -10.95 19.39
CA ILE A 92 -7.50 -9.54 19.34
C ILE A 92 -6.27 -8.67 19.13
N ASP A 93 -5.14 -9.00 19.77
CA ASP A 93 -3.81 -8.45 19.47
C ASP A 93 -2.76 -9.55 19.39
N GLY A 94 -1.65 -9.27 18.70
CA GLY A 94 -0.52 -10.18 18.54
C GLY A 94 -0.63 -11.14 17.36
N GLN A 95 -1.64 -11.04 16.51
CA GLN A 95 -1.83 -11.90 15.33
C GLN A 95 -0.62 -11.95 14.40
N GLN A 96 0.02 -10.79 14.13
CA GLN A 96 1.22 -10.71 13.29
C GLN A 96 2.38 -11.47 13.93
N ARG A 97 2.57 -11.30 15.24
CA ARG A 97 3.62 -11.98 16.03
C ARG A 97 3.38 -13.48 16.08
N THR A 98 2.17 -13.90 16.43
CA THR A 98 1.79 -15.33 16.48
C THR A 98 2.01 -16.01 15.14
N THR A 99 1.54 -15.39 14.05
CA THR A 99 1.77 -15.92 12.69
C THR A 99 3.27 -16.02 12.38
N THR A 100 4.05 -15.00 12.70
CA THR A 100 5.50 -14.99 12.45
C THR A 100 6.24 -16.01 13.29
N PHE A 101 5.87 -16.20 14.56
CA PHE A 101 6.46 -17.24 15.42
C PHE A 101 6.20 -18.64 14.85
N LEU A 102 4.99 -18.91 14.36
CA LEU A 102 4.67 -20.19 13.72
C LEU A 102 5.46 -20.41 12.41
N LEU A 103 5.65 -19.36 11.60
CA LEU A 103 6.50 -19.44 10.40
C LEU A 103 7.97 -19.69 10.76
N LEU A 104 8.50 -19.03 11.80
CA LEU A 104 9.84 -19.26 12.30
C LEU A 104 10.01 -20.68 12.84
N LEU A 105 9.03 -21.18 13.61
CA LEU A 105 9.04 -22.56 14.11
C LEU A 105 9.01 -23.57 12.97
N LYS A 106 8.25 -23.30 11.90
CA LYS A 106 8.25 -24.18 10.71
C LYS A 106 9.61 -24.20 10.02
N ALA A 107 10.25 -23.04 9.85
CA ALA A 107 11.60 -22.96 9.29
C ALA A 107 12.61 -23.71 10.17
N LEU A 108 12.53 -23.54 11.48
CA LEU A 108 13.36 -24.23 12.46
C LEU A 108 13.15 -25.76 12.44
N HIS A 109 11.88 -26.20 12.37
CA HIS A 109 11.54 -27.63 12.25
C HIS A 109 12.23 -28.26 11.03
N LEU A 110 12.06 -27.68 9.84
CA LEU A 110 12.66 -28.22 8.62
C LEU A 110 14.18 -28.26 8.71
N ARG A 111 14.79 -27.20 9.27
CA ARG A 111 16.24 -27.13 9.41
C ARG A 111 16.80 -28.14 10.44
N LEU A 112 16.07 -28.32 11.58
CA LEU A 112 16.45 -29.32 12.60
C LEU A 112 16.35 -30.75 12.02
N LYS A 113 15.29 -31.05 11.29
CA LYS A 113 15.10 -32.35 10.64
C LYS A 113 16.22 -32.63 9.64
N ASP A 114 16.49 -31.69 8.72
CA ASP A 114 17.60 -31.81 7.77
C ASP A 114 18.96 -32.01 8.47
N THR A 115 19.18 -31.33 9.59
CA THR A 115 20.39 -31.49 10.40
C THR A 115 20.50 -32.90 11.01
N LEU A 116 19.41 -33.41 11.57
CA LEU A 116 19.38 -34.77 12.15
C LEU A 116 19.59 -35.86 11.09
N ASP A 117 18.96 -35.71 9.92
CA ASP A 117 19.08 -36.66 8.81
C ASP A 117 20.51 -36.75 8.25
N ASN A 118 21.28 -35.67 8.33
CA ASN A 118 22.66 -35.60 7.83
C ASN A 118 23.73 -35.75 8.93
N MET A 119 23.34 -35.85 10.20
CA MET A 119 24.28 -35.88 11.33
C MET A 119 24.96 -37.24 11.48
N GLN A 120 26.28 -37.22 11.56
CA GLN A 120 27.02 -38.44 11.90
C GLN A 120 26.94 -38.71 13.42
N ILE A 121 26.42 -39.88 13.76
CA ILE A 121 26.23 -40.31 15.14
C ILE A 121 27.52 -40.88 15.69
N SER A 122 28.05 -40.25 16.76
CA SER A 122 29.22 -40.69 17.51
C SER A 122 28.98 -40.58 19.02
N SER A 123 29.88 -41.08 19.84
CA SER A 123 29.85 -40.88 21.30
C SER A 123 29.76 -39.40 21.67
N ASP A 124 30.49 -38.54 20.95
CA ASP A 124 30.65 -37.12 21.24
C ASP A 124 29.43 -36.28 20.77
N THR A 125 28.74 -36.71 19.71
CA THR A 125 27.58 -36.02 19.15
C THR A 125 26.26 -36.48 19.75
N ARG A 126 26.23 -37.61 20.48
CA ARG A 126 25.00 -38.22 21.00
C ARG A 126 24.16 -37.30 21.93
N ALA A 127 24.85 -36.49 22.76
CA ALA A 127 24.18 -35.57 23.65
C ALA A 127 23.50 -34.40 22.87
N LEU A 128 24.16 -33.91 21.82
CA LEU A 128 23.65 -32.88 20.93
C LEU A 128 22.49 -33.41 20.11
N GLN A 129 22.59 -34.61 19.53
CA GLN A 129 21.51 -35.30 18.82
C GLN A 129 20.22 -35.35 19.65
N LYS A 130 20.31 -35.86 20.90
CA LYS A 130 19.16 -35.89 21.82
C LYS A 130 18.58 -34.51 22.12
N GLY A 131 19.42 -33.47 22.12
CA GLY A 131 18.99 -32.09 22.29
C GLY A 131 18.17 -31.62 21.10
N LEU A 132 18.65 -31.90 19.88
CA LEU A 132 17.96 -31.58 18.62
C LEU A 132 16.64 -32.35 18.49
N GLU A 133 16.63 -33.66 18.77
CA GLU A 133 15.42 -34.50 18.78
C GLU A 133 14.34 -33.97 19.72
N ARG A 134 14.72 -33.53 20.94
CA ARG A 134 13.79 -32.91 21.90
C ARG A 134 13.22 -31.59 21.37
N SER A 135 14.02 -30.82 20.65
CA SER A 135 13.57 -29.57 20.04
C SER A 135 12.58 -29.83 18.90
N VAL A 136 12.85 -30.83 18.05
CA VAL A 136 11.91 -31.28 17.02
C VAL A 136 10.62 -31.75 17.65
N TYR A 137 10.69 -32.60 18.69
CA TYR A 137 9.51 -33.10 19.41
C TYR A 137 8.60 -31.92 19.89
N LYS A 138 9.17 -30.95 20.60
CA LYS A 138 8.42 -29.78 21.08
C LYS A 138 7.81 -28.94 19.95
N ILE A 139 8.50 -28.80 18.84
CA ILE A 139 7.98 -28.03 17.69
C ILE A 139 6.83 -28.79 17.03
N LEU A 140 6.90 -30.12 16.94
CA LEU A 140 5.79 -30.95 16.43
C LEU A 140 4.57 -30.88 17.34
N GLU A 141 4.75 -30.89 18.68
CA GLU A 141 3.65 -30.64 19.63
C GLU A 141 2.95 -29.30 19.35
N ILE A 142 3.70 -28.25 19.04
CA ILE A 142 3.16 -26.91 18.76
C ILE A 142 2.48 -26.88 17.39
N LEU A 143 3.21 -27.18 16.32
CA LEU A 143 2.73 -26.98 14.95
C LEU A 143 1.59 -27.93 14.57
N TYR A 144 1.60 -29.15 15.14
CA TYR A 144 0.67 -30.22 14.73
C TYR A 144 -0.14 -30.79 15.87
N LYS A 145 -0.08 -30.19 17.06
CA LYS A 145 -0.75 -30.69 18.27
C LYS A 145 -0.48 -32.20 18.49
N ALA A 146 0.76 -32.60 18.22
CA ALA A 146 1.14 -33.98 18.11
C ALA A 146 1.75 -34.46 19.44
N ASP A 147 1.07 -35.36 20.13
CA ASP A 147 1.66 -36.22 21.16
C ASP A 147 2.58 -37.27 20.52
N GLU A 148 3.16 -38.14 21.33
CA GLU A 148 4.14 -39.14 20.87
C GLU A 148 3.55 -40.07 19.80
N ASP A 149 2.27 -40.51 19.98
CA ASP A 149 1.58 -41.39 19.04
C ASP A 149 1.35 -40.68 17.71
N ARG A 150 0.88 -39.43 17.76
CA ARG A 150 0.64 -38.60 16.57
C ARG A 150 1.91 -38.24 15.83
N GLN A 151 3.03 -38.06 16.52
CA GLN A 151 4.32 -37.83 15.88
C GLN A 151 4.78 -39.06 15.10
N ASN A 152 4.61 -40.25 15.66
CA ASN A 152 4.90 -41.51 14.96
C ASN A 152 4.01 -41.66 13.70
N GLU A 153 2.74 -41.25 13.76
CA GLU A 153 1.86 -41.24 12.58
C GLU A 153 2.38 -40.26 11.50
N LEU A 154 2.79 -39.04 11.88
CA LEU A 154 3.33 -38.06 10.97
C LEU A 154 4.66 -38.48 10.33
N ASP A 155 5.51 -39.21 11.07
CA ASP A 155 6.76 -39.74 10.53
C ASP A 155 6.49 -40.83 9.47
N ASN A 156 5.40 -41.60 9.63
CA ASN A 156 4.99 -42.62 8.66
C ASN A 156 4.25 -42.02 7.45
N ASP A 157 3.40 -41.02 7.68
CA ASP A 157 2.59 -40.38 6.64
C ASP A 157 2.48 -38.87 6.89
N TRP A 158 3.40 -38.10 6.31
CA TRP A 158 3.41 -36.63 6.43
C TRP A 158 2.16 -35.96 5.85
N SER A 159 1.41 -36.63 4.99
CA SER A 159 0.18 -36.06 4.41
C SER A 159 -0.88 -35.72 5.48
N LEU A 160 -0.84 -36.37 6.64
CA LEU A 160 -1.70 -36.10 7.78
C LEU A 160 -1.52 -34.66 8.34
N ALA A 161 -0.35 -34.04 8.14
CA ALA A 161 -0.09 -32.65 8.55
C ALA A 161 -1.08 -31.66 7.93
N LYS A 162 -1.64 -31.95 6.76
CA LYS A 162 -2.62 -31.09 6.07
C LYS A 162 -3.97 -30.99 6.80
N SER A 163 -4.30 -31.96 7.63
CA SER A 163 -5.57 -31.99 8.38
C SER A 163 -5.51 -31.21 9.70
N ILE A 164 -4.31 -30.79 10.13
CA ILE A 164 -4.09 -30.18 11.44
C ILE A 164 -4.05 -28.66 11.29
N VAL A 165 -4.91 -27.98 12.05
CA VAL A 165 -5.04 -26.52 12.02
C VAL A 165 -4.64 -25.97 13.38
N ILE A 166 -3.45 -25.30 13.45
CA ILE A 166 -3.00 -24.59 14.64
C ILE A 166 -3.50 -23.14 14.65
N LEU A 167 -3.63 -22.53 13.49
CA LEU A 167 -4.11 -21.17 13.30
C LEU A 167 -5.11 -21.13 12.16
N GLN A 168 -6.35 -20.72 12.47
CA GLN A 168 -7.40 -20.48 11.49
C GLN A 168 -7.45 -18.98 11.16
N ASN A 169 -7.13 -18.62 9.94
CA ASN A 169 -7.24 -17.24 9.48
C ASN A 169 -8.60 -16.99 8.82
N LYS A 170 -9.52 -16.33 9.57
CA LYS A 170 -10.84 -15.92 9.07
C LYS A 170 -10.86 -14.52 8.51
N SER A 171 -9.74 -13.77 8.64
CA SER A 171 -9.67 -12.37 8.18
C SER A 171 -10.14 -12.22 6.73
N ILE A 172 -11.09 -11.32 6.52
CA ILE A 172 -11.56 -10.96 5.19
C ILE A 172 -10.53 -10.12 4.43
N ASN A 173 -9.62 -9.47 5.15
CA ASN A 173 -8.54 -8.66 4.61
C ASN A 173 -7.32 -9.49 4.20
N GLU A 174 -7.34 -10.82 4.40
CA GLU A 174 -6.25 -11.72 4.02
C GLU A 174 -6.60 -12.48 2.74
N LEU A 175 -6.02 -12.05 1.65
CA LEU A 175 -6.25 -12.65 0.32
C LEU A 175 -5.52 -13.99 0.13
N TYR A 176 -4.40 -14.17 0.85
CA TYR A 176 -3.48 -15.30 0.64
C TYR A 176 -3.39 -16.22 1.85
N LYS A 177 -4.46 -16.33 2.64
CA LYS A 177 -4.48 -17.15 3.87
C LYS A 177 -4.18 -18.63 3.63
N SER A 178 -4.39 -19.14 2.43
CA SER A 178 -4.02 -20.50 2.04
C SER A 178 -2.51 -20.75 2.06
N ASP A 179 -1.69 -19.70 1.85
CA ASP A 179 -0.23 -19.82 1.84
C ASP A 179 0.31 -20.22 3.19
N PHE A 180 -0.27 -19.69 4.28
CA PHE A 180 0.13 -20.09 5.63
C PHE A 180 -0.01 -21.60 5.83
N ASN A 181 -1.19 -22.17 5.49
CA ASN A 181 -1.44 -23.60 5.63
C ASN A 181 -0.53 -24.43 4.68
N ALA A 182 -0.30 -23.96 3.47
CA ALA A 182 0.61 -24.60 2.51
C ALA A 182 2.05 -24.67 3.06
N ILE A 183 2.51 -23.64 3.75
CA ILE A 183 3.85 -23.61 4.38
C ILE A 183 3.89 -24.55 5.59
N ILE A 184 2.93 -24.45 6.50
CA ILE A 184 2.93 -25.26 7.74
C ILE A 184 2.87 -26.75 7.41
N SER A 185 2.05 -27.18 6.44
CA SER A 185 1.89 -28.59 6.08
C SER A 185 3.00 -29.15 5.18
N ALA A 186 3.90 -28.34 4.64
CA ALA A 186 4.94 -28.81 3.73
C ALA A 186 6.00 -29.67 4.43
N ALA A 187 6.46 -30.73 3.76
CA ALA A 187 7.56 -31.59 4.23
C ALA A 187 8.93 -30.97 3.97
N SER A 188 9.05 -30.06 3.01
CA SER A 188 10.29 -29.37 2.65
C SER A 188 10.02 -27.94 2.19
N ILE A 189 11.11 -27.14 2.07
CA ILE A 189 11.01 -25.77 1.54
C ILE A 189 10.57 -25.77 0.08
N GLU A 190 11.01 -26.74 -0.73
CA GLU A 190 10.65 -26.86 -2.15
C GLU A 190 9.16 -27.19 -2.31
N GLU A 191 8.60 -28.02 -1.42
CA GLU A 191 7.16 -28.30 -1.40
C GLU A 191 6.38 -27.05 -1.04
N ALA A 192 6.79 -26.31 -0.01
CA ALA A 192 6.18 -25.04 0.36
C ALA A 192 6.22 -24.06 -0.83
N GLU A 193 7.38 -23.91 -1.50
CA GLU A 193 7.54 -23.01 -2.65
C GLU A 193 6.64 -23.38 -3.84
N ARG A 194 6.40 -24.65 -4.07
CA ARG A 194 5.51 -25.11 -5.13
C ARG A 194 4.05 -24.79 -4.85
N ASN A 195 3.63 -24.91 -3.59
CA ASN A 195 2.23 -24.87 -3.19
C ASN A 195 1.71 -23.46 -2.85
N VAL A 196 2.61 -22.48 -2.60
CA VAL A 196 2.20 -21.10 -2.31
C VAL A 196 1.85 -20.33 -3.57
N TYR A 197 1.01 -19.30 -3.39
CA TYR A 197 0.59 -18.40 -4.46
C TYR A 197 1.75 -17.59 -5.02
N LYS A 198 1.73 -17.39 -6.33
CA LYS A 198 2.72 -16.57 -7.05
C LYS A 198 2.03 -15.37 -7.66
N ILE A 199 2.37 -14.18 -7.16
CA ILE A 199 1.79 -12.91 -7.61
C ILE A 199 2.14 -12.68 -9.08
N PRO A 200 1.14 -12.54 -9.98
CA PRO A 200 1.37 -12.35 -11.40
C PRO A 200 2.25 -11.13 -11.71
N ARG A 201 3.08 -11.22 -12.75
CA ARG A 201 3.97 -10.15 -13.23
C ARG A 201 5.07 -9.70 -12.27
N LYS A 202 5.16 -10.23 -11.06
CA LYS A 202 6.29 -10.00 -10.15
C LYS A 202 7.43 -10.98 -10.45
N ARG A 203 8.68 -10.55 -10.19
CA ARG A 203 9.90 -11.34 -10.44
C ARG A 203 10.65 -11.61 -9.14
N ASN A 204 11.53 -12.59 -9.16
CA ASN A 204 12.36 -13.00 -8.02
C ASN A 204 11.48 -13.26 -6.78
N ASP A 205 11.96 -12.92 -5.59
CA ASP A 205 11.23 -13.14 -4.34
C ASP A 205 9.99 -12.25 -4.19
N ASN A 206 9.86 -11.18 -4.98
CA ASN A 206 8.66 -10.33 -4.99
C ASN A 206 7.42 -11.02 -5.60
N LYS A 207 7.60 -12.16 -6.27
CA LYS A 207 6.48 -12.99 -6.76
C LYS A 207 5.75 -13.74 -5.63
N TYR A 208 6.35 -13.85 -4.43
CA TYR A 208 5.74 -14.53 -3.29
C TYR A 208 5.06 -13.54 -2.35
N THR A 209 4.08 -14.06 -1.60
CA THR A 209 3.43 -13.32 -0.52
C THR A 209 4.37 -13.15 0.68
N ASN A 210 4.01 -12.27 1.61
CA ASN A 210 4.79 -12.06 2.83
C ASN A 210 4.91 -13.36 3.67
N PHE A 211 3.93 -14.26 3.62
CA PHE A 211 4.02 -15.55 4.31
C PHE A 211 5.25 -16.34 3.87
N PHE A 212 5.38 -16.57 2.56
CA PHE A 212 6.49 -17.38 2.05
C PHE A 212 7.82 -16.62 2.11
N ARG A 213 7.83 -15.31 1.84
CA ARG A 213 9.05 -14.50 1.93
C ARG A 213 9.65 -14.51 3.32
N ASN A 214 8.82 -14.36 4.35
CA ASN A 214 9.25 -14.34 5.75
C ASN A 214 9.67 -15.74 6.22
N PHE A 215 8.94 -16.79 5.84
CA PHE A 215 9.33 -18.18 6.09
C PHE A 215 10.70 -18.49 5.46
N LYS A 216 10.89 -18.18 4.18
CA LYS A 216 12.15 -18.37 3.44
C LYS A 216 13.30 -17.59 4.08
N PHE A 217 13.05 -16.37 4.52
CA PHE A 217 14.04 -15.56 5.24
C PHE A 217 14.53 -16.27 6.50
N PHE A 218 13.64 -16.73 7.36
CA PHE A 218 14.03 -17.46 8.57
C PHE A 218 14.79 -18.75 8.25
N TYR A 219 14.31 -19.50 7.27
CA TYR A 219 14.99 -20.73 6.85
C TYR A 219 16.41 -20.44 6.36
N SER A 220 16.60 -19.40 5.55
CA SER A 220 17.91 -18.99 5.04
C SER A 220 18.87 -18.57 6.17
N LYS A 221 18.38 -17.84 7.17
CA LYS A 221 19.16 -17.47 8.34
C LYS A 221 19.61 -18.70 9.16
N LEU A 222 18.72 -19.65 9.34
CA LEU A 222 19.00 -20.89 10.07
C LEU A 222 19.98 -21.82 9.33
N LEU A 223 20.11 -21.71 8.01
CA LEU A 223 21.12 -22.46 7.24
C LEU A 223 22.55 -22.09 7.62
N GLU A 224 22.79 -20.86 8.10
CA GLU A 224 24.10 -20.38 8.51
C GLU A 224 24.53 -20.94 9.89
N TYR A 225 23.63 -21.61 10.61
CA TYR A 225 23.87 -22.09 11.97
C TYR A 225 24.49 -23.46 12.00
N SER A 226 25.51 -23.62 12.86
CA SER A 226 26.00 -24.94 13.27
C SER A 226 24.95 -25.70 14.09
N GLU A 227 25.07 -26.99 14.16
CA GLU A 227 24.18 -27.88 14.93
C GLU A 227 24.04 -27.44 16.40
N THR A 228 25.14 -27.03 17.03
CA THR A 228 25.14 -26.53 18.41
C THR A 228 24.40 -25.20 18.54
N ARG A 229 24.64 -24.27 17.60
CA ARG A 229 23.94 -22.96 17.58
C ARG A 229 22.45 -23.14 17.34
N LEU A 230 22.09 -24.05 16.45
CA LEU A 230 20.70 -24.39 16.14
C LEU A 230 19.96 -24.95 17.36
N ASN A 231 20.58 -25.90 18.09
CA ASN A 231 20.03 -26.44 19.32
C ASN A 231 19.87 -25.38 20.42
N ASN A 232 20.85 -24.48 20.56
CA ASN A 232 20.77 -23.38 21.51
C ASN A 232 19.65 -22.39 21.14
N PHE A 233 19.54 -22.03 19.85
CA PHE A 233 18.50 -21.16 19.35
C PHE A 233 17.10 -21.71 19.67
N ALA A 234 16.86 -22.99 19.38
CA ALA A 234 15.60 -23.65 19.67
C ALA A 234 15.23 -23.58 21.17
N LYS A 235 16.20 -23.88 22.05
CA LYS A 235 15.99 -23.84 23.50
C LYS A 235 15.71 -22.44 24.02
N VAL A 236 16.44 -21.43 23.54
CA VAL A 236 16.28 -20.05 23.98
C VAL A 236 14.96 -19.49 23.46
N PHE A 237 14.64 -19.68 22.19
CA PHE A 237 13.40 -19.18 21.61
C PHE A 237 12.16 -19.79 22.27
N LEU A 238 12.13 -21.10 22.48
CA LEU A 238 10.99 -21.78 23.09
C LEU A 238 10.88 -21.57 24.60
N GLY A 239 12.01 -21.42 25.31
CA GLY A 239 12.00 -21.46 26.77
C GLY A 239 12.38 -20.16 27.48
N LYS A 240 13.20 -19.29 26.87
CA LYS A 240 13.62 -18.00 27.48
C LYS A 240 12.94 -16.77 26.89
N CYS A 241 12.38 -16.89 25.68
CA CYS A 241 11.58 -15.80 25.10
C CYS A 241 10.16 -15.86 25.63
N GLN A 242 9.61 -14.72 26.05
CA GLN A 242 8.33 -14.64 26.75
C GLN A 242 7.40 -13.58 26.13
N ILE A 243 6.11 -13.79 26.37
CA ILE A 243 5.03 -12.81 26.14
C ILE A 243 4.16 -12.67 27.39
N ILE A 244 3.42 -11.58 27.50
CA ILE A 244 2.26 -11.50 28.40
C ILE A 244 1.04 -11.93 27.60
N GLU A 245 0.49 -13.10 27.93
CA GLU A 245 -0.80 -13.56 27.42
C GLU A 245 -1.91 -12.95 28.27
N ILE A 246 -2.88 -12.30 27.66
CA ILE A 246 -4.06 -11.77 28.34
C ILE A 246 -5.28 -12.46 27.73
N LYS A 247 -5.89 -13.35 28.50
CA LYS A 247 -7.16 -13.99 28.13
C LYS A 247 -8.34 -13.18 28.66
N SER A 248 -9.34 -12.98 27.81
CA SER A 248 -10.62 -12.39 28.17
C SER A 248 -11.75 -13.28 27.70
N TRP A 249 -12.78 -13.44 28.54
CA TRP A 249 -14.01 -14.15 28.20
C TRP A 249 -15.15 -13.17 27.84
N ASN A 250 -14.79 -11.92 27.54
CA ASN A 250 -15.69 -10.88 27.05
C ASN A 250 -15.00 -10.08 25.96
N ILE A 251 -15.53 -10.16 24.74
CA ILE A 251 -14.95 -9.52 23.55
C ILE A 251 -14.88 -7.98 23.67
N GLU A 252 -15.88 -7.33 24.28
CA GLU A 252 -15.87 -5.87 24.44
C GLU A 252 -14.74 -5.41 25.37
N GLN A 253 -14.49 -6.18 26.43
CA GLN A 253 -13.38 -5.93 27.36
C GLN A 253 -12.04 -6.18 26.67
N ALA A 254 -11.91 -7.24 25.89
CA ALA A 254 -10.71 -7.53 25.10
C ALA A 254 -10.39 -6.38 24.12
N ILE A 255 -11.38 -5.87 23.40
CA ILE A 255 -11.24 -4.73 22.49
C ILE A 255 -10.90 -3.44 23.26
N THR A 256 -11.51 -3.19 24.41
CA THR A 256 -11.21 -2.02 25.24
C THR A 256 -9.77 -2.04 25.75
N MET A 257 -9.31 -3.20 26.23
CA MET A 257 -7.92 -3.37 26.67
C MET A 257 -6.93 -3.20 25.53
N PHE A 258 -7.25 -3.78 24.38
CA PHE A 258 -6.48 -3.64 23.16
C PHE A 258 -6.30 -2.14 22.80
N ASN A 259 -7.37 -1.35 22.79
CA ASN A 259 -7.32 0.09 22.50
C ASN A 259 -6.46 0.84 23.55
N SER A 260 -6.49 0.42 24.79
CA SER A 260 -5.73 1.06 25.89
C SER A 260 -4.23 0.74 25.83
N LEU A 261 -3.86 -0.49 25.47
CA LEU A 261 -2.46 -0.97 25.44
C LEU A 261 -1.73 -0.60 24.15
N ASN A 262 -2.45 -0.42 23.04
CA ASN A 262 -1.85 -0.09 21.75
C ASN A 262 -1.29 1.33 21.61
N SER A 263 -1.35 2.13 22.65
CA SER A 263 -0.69 3.45 22.64
C SER A 263 0.85 3.38 22.52
N THR A 264 1.45 2.19 22.61
CA THR A 264 2.92 1.98 22.66
C THR A 264 3.48 0.96 21.65
N GLY A 265 2.63 0.28 20.83
CA GLY A 265 3.05 -0.73 19.84
C GLY A 265 2.92 -0.28 18.37
N MET A 266 3.16 -1.18 17.40
CA MET A 266 2.79 -0.90 16.00
C MET A 266 1.27 -0.79 15.93
N PRO A 267 0.72 0.40 15.64
CA PRO A 267 -0.72 0.61 15.67
C PRO A 267 -1.42 -0.24 14.61
N LEU A 268 -2.62 -0.73 14.93
CA LEU A 268 -3.56 -1.16 13.89
C LEU A 268 -3.73 -0.03 12.88
N SER A 269 -3.96 -0.39 11.61
CA SER A 269 -4.37 0.60 10.63
C SER A 269 -5.70 1.24 11.08
N ASP A 270 -5.93 2.45 10.64
CA ASP A 270 -7.20 3.13 10.93
C ASP A 270 -8.38 2.31 10.39
N ALA A 271 -8.20 1.67 9.24
CA ALA A 271 -9.18 0.77 8.63
C ALA A 271 -9.54 -0.45 9.50
N ASP A 272 -8.55 -1.06 10.18
CA ASP A 272 -8.83 -2.22 11.04
C ASP A 272 -9.70 -1.84 12.25
N ILE A 273 -9.42 -0.67 12.85
CA ILE A 273 -10.17 -0.17 14.01
C ILE A 273 -11.60 0.20 13.60
N ILE A 274 -11.74 0.92 12.49
CA ILE A 274 -13.04 1.35 11.96
C ILE A 274 -13.87 0.12 11.58
N SER A 275 -13.27 -0.85 10.88
CA SER A 275 -13.94 -2.11 10.51
C SER A 275 -14.44 -2.90 11.73
N ALA A 276 -13.63 -2.99 12.79
CA ALA A 276 -14.03 -3.69 14.01
C ALA A 276 -15.24 -3.02 14.68
N GLN A 277 -15.28 -1.69 14.71
CA GLN A 277 -16.39 -0.94 15.27
C GLN A 277 -17.65 -1.05 14.39
N LEU A 278 -17.53 -0.93 13.08
CA LEU A 278 -18.64 -1.15 12.15
C LEU A 278 -19.22 -2.57 12.32
N TYR A 279 -18.35 -3.58 12.42
CA TYR A 279 -18.79 -4.94 12.69
C TYR A 279 -19.58 -5.06 14.00
N SER A 280 -19.15 -4.37 15.06
CA SER A 280 -19.86 -4.40 16.35
C SER A 280 -21.28 -3.82 16.27
N HIS A 281 -21.50 -2.77 15.45
CA HIS A 281 -22.78 -2.09 15.28
C HIS A 281 -23.68 -2.71 14.19
N ALA A 282 -23.12 -3.56 13.31
CA ALA A 282 -23.91 -4.16 12.24
C ALA A 282 -24.99 -5.14 12.79
N ASP A 283 -26.25 -4.94 12.38
CA ASP A 283 -27.36 -5.83 12.74
C ASP A 283 -27.21 -7.21 12.08
N ASP A 284 -26.91 -7.24 10.78
CA ASP A 284 -26.55 -8.45 10.04
C ASP A 284 -25.04 -8.55 9.84
N LYS A 285 -24.39 -9.31 10.71
CA LYS A 285 -22.94 -9.54 10.67
C LYS A 285 -22.49 -10.19 9.35
N ASN A 286 -23.28 -11.10 8.78
CA ASN A 286 -22.92 -11.80 7.55
C ASN A 286 -23.01 -10.87 6.33
N ALA A 287 -24.05 -10.06 6.27
CA ALA A 287 -24.18 -9.03 5.21
C ALA A 287 -23.00 -8.05 5.28
N TYR A 288 -22.66 -7.54 6.47
CA TYR A 288 -21.51 -6.67 6.68
C TYR A 288 -20.20 -7.32 6.22
N ILE A 289 -19.92 -8.56 6.65
CA ILE A 289 -18.71 -9.30 6.25
C ILE A 289 -18.61 -9.39 4.72
N THR A 290 -19.72 -9.71 4.07
CA THR A 290 -19.77 -9.85 2.60
C THR A 290 -19.45 -8.51 1.92
N GLN A 291 -20.07 -7.42 2.38
CA GLN A 291 -19.85 -6.09 1.82
C GLN A 291 -18.44 -5.57 2.11
N TRP A 292 -17.96 -5.68 3.36
CA TRP A 292 -16.61 -5.25 3.71
C TRP A 292 -15.53 -6.02 2.96
N LYS A 293 -15.76 -7.32 2.74
CA LYS A 293 -14.89 -8.15 1.89
C LYS A 293 -14.82 -7.60 0.47
N HIS A 294 -15.96 -7.27 -0.13
CA HIS A 294 -16.00 -6.66 -1.47
C HIS A 294 -15.21 -5.35 -1.51
N ILE A 295 -15.45 -4.44 -0.54
CA ILE A 295 -14.73 -3.17 -0.39
C ILE A 295 -13.21 -3.39 -0.34
N THR A 296 -12.76 -4.31 0.51
CA THR A 296 -11.32 -4.56 0.68
C THR A 296 -10.66 -5.24 -0.51
N GLU A 297 -11.35 -6.15 -1.18
CA GLU A 297 -10.87 -6.79 -2.41
C GLU A 297 -10.69 -5.77 -3.52
N LEU A 298 -11.67 -4.90 -3.75
CA LEU A 298 -11.60 -3.85 -4.77
C LEU A 298 -10.56 -2.78 -4.41
N ALA A 299 -10.47 -2.36 -3.15
CA ALA A 299 -9.44 -1.43 -2.68
C ALA A 299 -8.03 -2.01 -2.86
N ASN A 300 -7.83 -3.31 -2.60
CA ASN A 300 -6.55 -3.98 -2.81
C ASN A 300 -6.18 -4.07 -4.30
N ASP A 301 -7.13 -4.36 -5.18
CA ASP A 301 -6.90 -4.38 -6.64
C ASP A 301 -6.47 -3.00 -7.16
N LEU A 302 -7.16 -1.95 -6.74
CA LEU A 302 -6.80 -0.57 -7.06
C LEU A 302 -5.45 -0.16 -6.45
N SER A 303 -5.13 -0.64 -5.26
CA SER A 303 -3.84 -0.37 -4.59
C SER A 303 -2.66 -1.02 -5.33
N GLN A 304 -2.82 -2.21 -5.90
CA GLN A 304 -1.80 -2.82 -6.75
C GLN A 304 -1.46 -1.97 -7.98
N ARG A 305 -2.44 -1.22 -8.48
CA ARG A 305 -2.29 -0.25 -9.56
C ARG A 305 -1.87 1.15 -9.09
N ARG A 306 -1.62 1.33 -7.79
CA ARG A 306 -1.27 2.61 -7.15
C ARG A 306 -2.35 3.70 -7.31
N ILE A 307 -3.60 3.30 -7.39
CA ILE A 307 -4.73 4.23 -7.51
C ILE A 307 -5.17 4.71 -6.12
N VAL A 308 -5.75 3.83 -5.33
CA VAL A 308 -6.21 4.09 -3.94
C VAL A 308 -6.08 2.82 -3.11
N ASN A 309 -6.04 2.96 -1.79
CA ASN A 309 -6.13 1.90 -0.81
C ASN A 309 -7.24 2.18 0.20
N ILE A 310 -7.53 1.27 1.09
CA ILE A 310 -8.63 1.41 2.04
C ILE A 310 -8.46 2.65 2.95
N ASP A 311 -7.26 2.95 3.44
CA ASP A 311 -7.01 4.11 4.29
C ASP A 311 -7.28 5.42 3.54
N SER A 312 -6.93 5.49 2.24
CA SER A 312 -7.23 6.65 1.40
C SER A 312 -8.73 6.82 1.12
N ILE A 313 -9.51 5.73 1.04
CA ILE A 313 -10.97 5.78 0.92
C ILE A 313 -11.59 6.37 2.19
N LEU A 314 -11.17 5.92 3.35
CA LEU A 314 -11.61 6.48 4.63
C LEU A 314 -11.29 7.98 4.73
N GLN A 315 -10.12 8.40 4.27
CA GLN A 315 -9.73 9.81 4.25
C GLN A 315 -10.58 10.63 3.27
N GLN A 316 -10.85 10.11 2.07
CA GLN A 316 -11.68 10.79 1.07
C GLN A 316 -13.12 10.97 1.57
N PHE A 317 -13.68 9.95 2.21
CA PHE A 317 -14.98 10.06 2.86
C PHE A 317 -14.98 11.12 3.98
N MET A 318 -13.94 11.15 4.80
CA MET A 318 -13.80 12.18 5.85
C MET A 318 -13.86 13.59 5.25
N TYR A 319 -13.17 13.84 4.15
CA TYR A 319 -13.20 15.15 3.47
C TYR A 319 -14.59 15.47 2.94
N TYR A 320 -15.25 14.51 2.29
CA TYR A 320 -16.61 14.64 1.81
C TYR A 320 -17.60 14.97 2.94
N ASN A 321 -17.58 14.18 4.01
CA ASN A 321 -18.49 14.37 5.15
C ASN A 321 -18.25 15.70 5.89
N ARG A 322 -17.00 16.11 6.03
CA ARG A 322 -16.66 17.42 6.62
C ARG A 322 -17.17 18.58 5.76
N ALA A 323 -17.10 18.47 4.44
CA ALA A 323 -17.63 19.48 3.53
C ALA A 323 -19.16 19.56 3.61
N LEU A 324 -19.88 18.43 3.58
CA LEU A 324 -21.31 18.36 3.77
C LEU A 324 -21.77 19.02 5.09
N ASN A 325 -21.03 18.77 6.17
CA ASN A 325 -21.29 19.36 7.48
C ASN A 325 -20.76 20.80 7.63
N LYS A 326 -20.25 21.39 6.54
CA LYS A 326 -19.76 22.77 6.48
C LYS A 326 -18.64 23.07 7.48
N GLN A 327 -17.80 22.07 7.82
CA GLN A 327 -16.72 22.20 8.79
C GLN A 327 -15.54 23.03 8.28
N TYR A 328 -15.47 23.31 6.98
CA TYR A 328 -14.41 24.13 6.37
C TYR A 328 -14.71 25.64 6.36
N ARG A 329 -15.82 26.06 6.97
CA ARG A 329 -16.15 27.49 7.10
C ARG A 329 -15.11 28.24 7.92
N ASN A 330 -14.92 29.50 7.61
CA ASN A 330 -13.99 30.41 8.30
C ASN A 330 -12.50 30.01 8.21
N GLY A 331 -12.10 29.28 7.14
CA GLY A 331 -10.70 28.94 6.89
C GLY A 331 -10.13 27.87 7.80
N ASP A 332 -10.99 27.04 8.42
CA ASP A 332 -10.51 25.87 9.17
C ASP A 332 -9.98 24.79 8.19
N VAL A 333 -8.67 24.80 8.01
CA VAL A 333 -7.93 23.84 7.19
C VAL A 333 -7.23 22.77 8.04
N THR A 334 -7.58 22.64 9.31
CA THR A 334 -7.07 21.55 10.15
C THR A 334 -7.66 20.21 9.69
N VAL A 335 -6.82 19.17 9.68
CA VAL A 335 -7.22 17.83 9.30
C VAL A 335 -7.02 16.92 10.51
N PRO A 336 -8.09 16.40 11.12
CA PRO A 336 -7.97 15.40 12.17
C PRO A 336 -7.35 14.12 11.59
N GLY A 337 -6.71 13.32 12.44
CA GLY A 337 -6.35 11.96 12.06
C GLY A 337 -7.61 11.14 11.77
N VAL A 338 -7.56 10.28 10.78
CA VAL A 338 -8.71 9.45 10.34
C VAL A 338 -9.32 8.69 11.52
N ARG A 339 -8.51 8.01 12.31
CA ARG A 339 -8.98 7.30 13.52
C ARG A 339 -9.77 8.21 14.45
N LYS A 340 -9.17 9.35 14.84
CA LYS A 340 -9.82 10.29 15.75
C LYS A 340 -11.15 10.77 15.20
N TYR A 341 -11.20 11.08 13.91
CA TYR A 341 -12.42 11.54 13.23
C TYR A 341 -13.57 10.56 13.40
N TYR A 342 -13.36 9.28 13.06
CA TYR A 342 -14.41 8.26 13.13
C TYR A 342 -14.73 7.77 14.54
N THR A 343 -13.73 7.64 15.42
CA THR A 343 -13.93 6.96 16.71
C THR A 343 -14.18 7.90 17.89
N LEU A 344 -13.91 9.20 17.73
CA LEU A 344 -14.10 10.20 18.78
C LEU A 344 -14.97 11.36 18.33
N ASP A 345 -14.61 12.02 17.21
CA ASP A 345 -15.26 13.25 16.80
C ASP A 345 -16.63 13.00 16.13
N HIS A 346 -16.79 11.89 15.38
CA HIS A 346 -17.97 11.50 14.63
C HIS A 346 -18.29 10.01 14.75
N LYS A 347 -18.27 9.49 15.98
CA LYS A 347 -18.55 8.06 16.24
C LYS A 347 -19.94 7.59 15.82
N GLU A 348 -20.91 8.52 15.71
CA GLU A 348 -22.26 8.28 15.20
C GLU A 348 -22.26 7.72 13.77
N LEU A 349 -21.23 8.00 12.97
CA LEU A 349 -21.07 7.42 11.62
C LEU A 349 -20.94 5.90 11.66
N LEU A 350 -20.36 5.35 12.75
CA LEU A 350 -20.15 3.92 12.89
C LEU A 350 -21.41 3.16 13.33
N GLU A 351 -22.45 3.89 13.75
CA GLU A 351 -23.75 3.32 14.16
C GLU A 351 -24.61 2.92 12.93
N ASP A 352 -24.28 3.41 11.72
CA ASP A 352 -24.90 2.99 10.45
C ASP A 352 -23.87 2.38 9.48
N PRO A 353 -23.46 1.13 9.73
CA PRO A 353 -22.49 0.44 8.87
C PRO A 353 -22.91 0.31 7.41
N VAL A 354 -24.22 0.17 7.16
CA VAL A 354 -24.76 -0.04 5.81
C VAL A 354 -24.59 1.24 4.96
N SER A 355 -25.00 2.38 5.47
CA SER A 355 -24.85 3.66 4.76
C SER A 355 -23.39 3.99 4.50
N LEU A 356 -22.54 3.77 5.48
CA LEU A 356 -21.11 4.07 5.38
C LEU A 356 -20.40 3.15 4.36
N CYS A 357 -20.65 1.84 4.42
CA CYS A 357 -20.10 0.90 3.45
C CYS A 357 -20.61 1.16 2.03
N ASN A 358 -21.87 1.50 1.85
CA ASN A 358 -22.41 1.88 0.53
C ASN A 358 -21.67 3.11 -0.06
N THR A 359 -21.29 4.06 0.78
CA THR A 359 -20.52 5.22 0.33
C THR A 359 -19.08 4.82 -0.04
N TYR A 360 -18.45 3.92 0.72
CA TYR A 360 -17.12 3.39 0.37
C TYR A 360 -17.14 2.60 -0.94
N ASP A 361 -18.14 1.75 -1.14
CA ASP A 361 -18.35 1.04 -2.41
C ASP A 361 -18.47 2.04 -3.56
N ARG A 362 -19.26 3.10 -3.38
CA ARG A 362 -19.42 4.15 -4.39
C ARG A 362 -18.10 4.86 -4.71
N ILE A 363 -17.29 5.20 -3.73
CA ILE A 363 -15.96 5.80 -3.95
C ILE A 363 -15.07 4.84 -4.77
N LEU A 364 -15.08 3.57 -4.44
CA LEU A 364 -14.28 2.55 -5.14
C LEU A 364 -14.75 2.33 -6.58
N GLU A 365 -16.06 2.31 -6.83
CA GLU A 365 -16.64 2.23 -8.16
C GLU A 365 -16.28 3.45 -9.03
N ILE A 366 -16.31 4.66 -8.44
CA ILE A 366 -15.83 5.86 -9.11
C ILE A 366 -14.37 5.66 -9.54
N TRP A 367 -13.48 5.29 -8.62
CA TRP A 367 -12.06 5.07 -8.95
C TRP A 367 -11.87 3.97 -9.99
N ASN A 368 -12.61 2.87 -9.88
CA ASN A 368 -12.54 1.77 -10.85
C ASN A 368 -12.95 2.21 -12.26
N THR A 369 -13.87 3.17 -12.35
CA THR A 369 -14.32 3.73 -13.64
C THR A 369 -13.34 4.75 -14.21
N ILE A 370 -12.91 5.73 -13.38
CA ILE A 370 -12.14 6.88 -13.89
C ILE A 370 -10.63 6.67 -13.96
N LYS A 371 -10.10 5.58 -13.36
CA LYS A 371 -8.65 5.31 -13.27
C LYS A 371 -7.91 5.31 -14.61
N ASP A 372 -8.63 4.96 -15.67
CA ASP A 372 -8.06 4.88 -17.03
C ASP A 372 -8.36 6.15 -17.87
N TYR A 373 -9.06 7.16 -17.30
CA TYR A 373 -9.27 8.42 -18.00
C TYR A 373 -7.96 9.20 -18.13
N PRO A 374 -7.59 9.66 -19.34
CA PRO A 374 -6.28 10.26 -19.58
C PRO A 374 -5.94 11.44 -18.64
N VAL A 375 -6.90 12.32 -18.38
CA VAL A 375 -6.72 13.46 -17.47
C VAL A 375 -6.51 13.03 -16.03
N VAL A 376 -7.17 11.94 -15.58
CA VAL A 376 -7.01 11.38 -14.22
C VAL A 376 -5.65 10.70 -14.11
N LYS A 377 -5.25 9.91 -15.10
CA LYS A 377 -3.90 9.32 -15.17
C LYS A 377 -2.81 10.41 -15.15
N LEU A 378 -3.07 11.53 -15.80
CA LEU A 378 -2.17 12.67 -15.78
C LEU A 378 -2.09 13.31 -14.38
N LEU A 379 -3.21 13.59 -13.73
CA LEU A 379 -3.27 14.11 -12.35
C LEU A 379 -2.50 13.23 -11.35
N MET A 380 -2.59 11.90 -11.49
CA MET A 380 -1.84 10.95 -10.64
C MET A 380 -0.32 11.14 -10.70
N ARG A 381 0.21 11.79 -11.74
CA ARG A 381 1.64 12.11 -11.86
C ARG A 381 2.05 13.38 -11.13
N PHE A 382 1.10 14.25 -10.82
CA PHE A 382 1.37 15.53 -10.18
C PHE A 382 1.35 15.44 -8.66
N ASN A 383 0.19 15.23 -8.09
CA ASN A 383 0.05 15.24 -6.63
C ASN A 383 -1.22 14.49 -6.20
N GLU A 384 -1.09 13.54 -5.28
CA GLU A 384 -2.21 12.70 -4.87
C GLU A 384 -3.32 13.42 -4.08
N ASN A 385 -3.05 14.64 -3.57
CA ASN A 385 -4.06 15.38 -2.80
C ASN A 385 -5.31 15.76 -3.61
N PHE A 386 -5.25 15.79 -4.95
CA PHE A 386 -6.45 16.03 -5.77
C PHE A 386 -7.57 15.02 -5.48
N LYS A 387 -7.23 13.79 -5.08
CA LYS A 387 -8.18 12.73 -4.75
C LYS A 387 -9.15 13.14 -3.65
N LEU A 388 -8.67 13.94 -2.70
CA LEU A 388 -9.42 14.41 -1.54
C LEU A 388 -10.52 15.43 -1.90
N PHE A 389 -10.43 16.04 -3.08
CA PHE A 389 -11.36 17.06 -3.56
C PHE A 389 -12.14 16.59 -4.79
N LEU A 390 -11.54 15.78 -5.65
CA LEU A 390 -12.23 15.19 -6.80
C LEU A 390 -13.38 14.26 -6.38
N ILE A 391 -13.15 13.40 -5.38
CA ILE A 391 -14.18 12.46 -4.91
C ILE A 391 -15.39 13.16 -4.30
N PRO A 392 -15.27 14.16 -3.42
CA PRO A 392 -16.42 14.96 -2.96
C PRO A 392 -17.28 15.49 -4.10
N TYR A 393 -16.67 16.05 -5.15
CA TYR A 393 -17.41 16.51 -6.32
C TYR A 393 -18.13 15.37 -7.04
N LEU A 394 -17.44 14.28 -7.34
CA LEU A 394 -18.02 13.16 -8.09
C LEU A 394 -19.13 12.44 -7.32
N LEU A 395 -19.01 12.30 -6.00
CA LEU A 395 -20.07 11.76 -5.15
C LEU A 395 -21.35 12.58 -5.21
N THR A 396 -21.23 13.89 -5.35
CA THR A 396 -22.36 14.83 -5.35
C THR A 396 -22.99 15.00 -6.73
N HIS A 397 -22.17 15.13 -7.77
CA HIS A 397 -22.62 15.55 -9.12
C HIS A 397 -22.77 14.40 -10.11
N THR A 398 -22.40 13.16 -9.73
CA THR A 398 -22.48 12.01 -10.62
C THR A 398 -23.18 10.81 -9.99
N ASN A 399 -23.71 9.93 -10.85
CA ASN A 399 -24.15 8.58 -10.51
C ASN A 399 -23.45 7.57 -11.44
N ASN A 400 -23.72 6.27 -11.29
CA ASN A 400 -23.08 5.23 -12.09
C ASN A 400 -23.37 5.36 -13.59
N ASP A 401 -24.53 5.89 -13.96
CA ASP A 401 -24.96 5.97 -15.35
C ASP A 401 -24.37 7.18 -16.10
N ASN A 402 -23.91 8.20 -15.36
CA ASN A 402 -23.45 9.46 -15.94
C ASN A 402 -21.98 9.81 -15.66
N LEU A 403 -21.20 8.89 -15.13
CA LEU A 403 -19.76 9.06 -14.85
C LEU A 403 -18.95 8.89 -16.15
N SER A 404 -19.02 9.85 -17.04
CA SER A 404 -18.28 9.87 -18.31
C SER A 404 -17.03 10.74 -18.25
N SER A 405 -16.09 10.50 -19.16
CA SER A 405 -14.88 11.33 -19.29
C SER A 405 -15.22 12.81 -19.53
N GLU A 406 -16.29 13.10 -20.26
CA GLU A 406 -16.74 14.46 -20.54
C GLU A 406 -17.15 15.22 -19.27
N LYS A 407 -17.73 14.53 -18.28
CA LYS A 407 -18.12 15.13 -16.99
C LYS A 407 -16.97 15.23 -15.99
N VAL A 408 -16.01 14.32 -16.07
CA VAL A 408 -14.85 14.30 -15.17
C VAL A 408 -13.77 15.28 -15.62
N THR A 409 -13.60 15.47 -16.94
CA THR A 409 -12.51 16.28 -17.50
C THR A 409 -12.53 17.73 -17.00
N PRO A 410 -13.64 18.50 -16.99
CA PRO A 410 -13.63 19.90 -16.57
C PRO A 410 -13.10 20.09 -15.15
N ILE A 411 -13.63 19.34 -14.19
CA ILE A 411 -13.18 19.43 -12.79
C ILE A 411 -11.74 18.91 -12.63
N ALA A 412 -11.35 17.87 -13.35
CA ALA A 412 -9.98 17.36 -13.32
C ALA A 412 -8.98 18.38 -13.89
N GLU A 413 -9.36 19.13 -14.92
CA GLU A 413 -8.54 20.22 -15.48
C GLU A 413 -8.39 21.39 -14.51
N CYS A 414 -9.42 21.73 -13.72
CA CYS A 414 -9.29 22.73 -12.65
C CYS A 414 -8.17 22.32 -11.66
N PHE A 415 -8.17 21.08 -11.20
CA PHE A 415 -7.10 20.59 -10.35
C PHE A 415 -5.76 20.55 -11.08
N LEU A 416 -5.73 20.13 -12.33
CA LEU A 416 -4.50 20.05 -13.11
C LEU A 416 -3.84 21.43 -13.28
N ARG A 417 -4.62 22.48 -13.55
CA ARG A 417 -4.14 23.87 -13.60
C ARG A 417 -3.46 24.28 -12.29
N LEU A 418 -4.13 24.05 -11.16
CA LEU A 418 -3.64 24.41 -9.84
C LEU A 418 -2.40 23.58 -9.43
N PHE A 419 -2.40 22.28 -9.70
CA PHE A 419 -1.27 21.40 -9.36
C PHE A 419 -0.07 21.59 -10.30
N THR A 420 -0.27 22.12 -11.49
CA THR A 420 0.84 22.57 -12.34
C THR A 420 1.59 23.72 -11.69
N LEU A 421 0.91 24.65 -11.04
CA LEU A 421 1.54 25.74 -10.28
C LEU A 421 2.31 25.25 -9.05
N ILE A 422 1.88 24.13 -8.43
CA ILE A 422 2.67 23.48 -7.38
C ILE A 422 3.95 22.85 -7.96
N GLU A 423 3.88 22.25 -9.13
CA GLU A 423 5.01 21.56 -9.76
C GLU A 423 6.11 22.53 -10.23
N ILE A 424 5.74 23.69 -10.76
CA ILE A 424 6.72 24.70 -11.21
C ILE A 424 7.17 25.63 -10.09
N GLY A 425 6.38 25.80 -9.04
CA GLY A 425 6.67 26.73 -7.95
C GLY A 425 7.50 26.09 -6.83
N GLU A 426 8.01 26.95 -5.94
CA GLU A 426 8.72 26.53 -4.73
C GLU A 426 7.78 26.18 -3.58
N ARG A 427 6.47 26.48 -3.69
CA ARG A 427 5.48 26.32 -2.63
C ARG A 427 4.76 24.98 -2.77
N GLY A 428 4.82 24.16 -1.72
CA GLY A 428 4.11 22.89 -1.68
C GLY A 428 2.61 23.03 -1.37
N PHE A 429 1.86 21.94 -1.48
CA PHE A 429 0.42 21.87 -1.22
C PHE A 429 -0.01 22.46 0.14
N SER A 430 0.83 22.37 1.17
CA SER A 430 0.54 22.90 2.51
C SER A 430 0.45 24.42 2.58
N ALA A 431 0.93 25.15 1.56
CA ALA A 431 0.82 26.60 1.53
C ALA A 431 -0.65 27.04 1.44
N GLY A 432 -0.98 28.13 2.16
CA GLY A 432 -2.36 28.64 2.25
C GLY A 432 -3.00 28.91 0.89
N VAL A 433 -2.23 29.38 -0.08
CA VAL A 433 -2.68 29.67 -1.44
C VAL A 433 -3.25 28.43 -2.17
N PHE A 434 -2.81 27.23 -1.80
CA PHE A 434 -3.38 25.97 -2.33
C PHE A 434 -4.39 25.36 -1.35
N LYS A 435 -3.94 25.09 -0.12
CA LYS A 435 -4.70 24.34 0.87
C LYS A 435 -5.97 25.08 1.27
N THR A 436 -5.87 26.37 1.67
CA THR A 436 -7.03 27.13 2.13
C THR A 436 -8.06 27.32 1.01
N PHE A 437 -7.61 27.58 -0.21
CA PHE A 437 -8.49 27.67 -1.37
C PHE A 437 -9.27 26.38 -1.58
N LEU A 438 -8.58 25.23 -1.69
CA LEU A 438 -9.24 23.96 -1.95
C LEU A 438 -10.21 23.54 -0.84
N PHE A 439 -9.91 23.85 0.42
CA PHE A 439 -10.81 23.55 1.53
C PHE A 439 -12.08 24.43 1.51
N ASN A 440 -11.94 25.70 1.16
CA ASN A 440 -13.09 26.58 0.97
C ASN A 440 -13.92 26.14 -0.23
N GLU A 441 -13.26 25.79 -1.34
CA GLU A 441 -13.92 25.34 -2.56
C GLU A 441 -14.64 24.01 -2.37
N CYS A 442 -14.15 23.14 -1.46
CA CYS A 442 -14.78 21.87 -1.15
C CYS A 442 -16.24 22.01 -0.69
N LEU A 443 -16.63 23.16 -0.12
CA LEU A 443 -18.03 23.45 0.23
C LEU A 443 -18.92 23.58 -1.00
N LYS A 444 -18.39 24.10 -2.12
CA LYS A 444 -19.10 24.19 -3.41
C LYS A 444 -19.07 22.85 -4.14
N LEU A 445 -17.95 22.11 -4.05
CA LEU A 445 -17.82 20.79 -4.66
C LEU A 445 -18.86 19.79 -4.16
N VAL A 446 -19.40 19.95 -2.94
CA VAL A 446 -20.43 19.08 -2.38
C VAL A 446 -21.84 19.69 -2.43
N ASP A 447 -22.02 20.81 -3.10
CA ASP A 447 -23.34 21.45 -3.31
C ASP A 447 -23.86 21.14 -4.71
N SER A 448 -24.85 20.25 -4.79
CA SER A 448 -25.45 19.80 -6.06
C SER A 448 -26.12 20.90 -6.87
N THR A 449 -26.29 22.09 -6.29
CA THR A 449 -26.88 23.28 -6.98
C THR A 449 -25.84 24.17 -7.65
N VAL A 450 -24.56 23.91 -7.41
CA VAL A 450 -23.42 24.65 -8.00
C VAL A 450 -23.03 24.01 -9.31
N GLU A 451 -23.16 24.78 -10.40
CA GLU A 451 -22.74 24.32 -11.73
C GLU A 451 -21.22 24.34 -11.89
N ILE A 452 -20.70 23.47 -12.76
CA ILE A 452 -19.26 23.32 -12.99
C ILE A 452 -18.60 24.63 -13.43
N GLU A 453 -19.27 25.44 -14.22
CA GLU A 453 -18.78 26.74 -14.71
C GLU A 453 -18.49 27.72 -13.56
N THR A 454 -19.21 27.64 -12.46
CA THR A 454 -18.95 28.45 -11.26
C THR A 454 -17.61 28.02 -10.63
N ILE A 455 -17.37 26.72 -10.53
CA ILE A 455 -16.13 26.16 -10.00
C ILE A 455 -14.94 26.54 -10.91
N GLU A 456 -15.09 26.38 -12.23
CA GLU A 456 -14.07 26.77 -13.20
C GLU A 456 -13.68 28.25 -13.06
N ASN A 457 -14.69 29.13 -12.89
CA ASN A 457 -14.45 30.57 -12.68
C ASN A 457 -13.72 30.84 -11.37
N ASP A 458 -14.10 30.18 -10.27
CA ASP A 458 -13.42 30.34 -8.97
C ASP A 458 -11.93 29.95 -9.04
N PHE A 459 -11.60 28.83 -9.73
CA PHE A 459 -10.23 28.45 -9.97
C PHE A 459 -9.49 29.49 -10.82
N THR A 460 -10.11 29.99 -11.87
CA THR A 460 -9.55 31.00 -12.77
C THR A 460 -9.26 32.31 -12.02
N GLU A 461 -10.23 32.82 -11.25
CA GLU A 461 -10.05 34.03 -10.44
C GLU A 461 -8.99 33.85 -9.36
N HIS A 462 -8.98 32.69 -8.70
CA HIS A 462 -7.98 32.40 -7.69
C HIS A 462 -6.56 32.38 -8.28
N ILE A 463 -6.37 31.71 -9.42
CA ILE A 463 -5.09 31.65 -10.12
C ILE A 463 -4.64 33.06 -10.54
N ALA A 464 -5.51 33.82 -11.23
CA ALA A 464 -5.20 35.16 -11.69
C ALA A 464 -4.89 36.15 -10.55
N SER A 465 -5.47 35.93 -9.36
CA SER A 465 -5.23 36.79 -8.19
C SER A 465 -3.93 36.47 -7.45
N ASN A 466 -3.33 35.31 -7.64
CA ASN A 466 -2.17 34.87 -6.84
C ASN A 466 -0.89 34.64 -7.65
N TRP A 467 -0.97 34.55 -8.98
CA TRP A 467 0.19 34.35 -9.87
C TRP A 467 0.16 35.34 -11.01
N ASN A 468 1.35 35.72 -11.44
CA ASN A 468 1.55 36.57 -12.63
C ASN A 468 1.81 35.66 -13.85
N GLU A 469 1.15 35.93 -14.97
CA GLU A 469 1.26 35.11 -16.18
C GLU A 469 2.65 35.13 -16.79
N GLU A 470 3.33 36.32 -16.77
CA GLU A 470 4.68 36.46 -17.30
C GLU A 470 5.71 35.71 -16.46
N ASP A 471 5.59 35.75 -15.12
CA ASP A 471 6.49 35.02 -14.23
C ASP A 471 6.33 33.49 -14.42
N VAL A 472 5.10 32.99 -14.52
CA VAL A 472 4.80 31.58 -14.79
C VAL A 472 5.35 31.13 -16.14
N LEU A 473 5.27 32.00 -17.16
CA LEU A 473 5.85 31.73 -18.49
C LEU A 473 7.37 31.58 -18.42
N GLU A 474 8.05 32.44 -17.68
CA GLU A 474 9.53 32.38 -17.54
C GLU A 474 9.94 31.13 -16.73
N ASP A 475 9.25 30.83 -15.63
CA ASP A 475 9.50 29.61 -14.86
C ASP A 475 9.35 28.33 -15.73
N LEU A 476 8.38 28.29 -16.62
CA LEU A 476 8.15 27.19 -17.55
C LEU A 476 9.28 27.06 -18.60
N LYS A 477 9.88 28.15 -19.02
CA LYS A 477 11.04 28.11 -19.95
C LYS A 477 12.28 27.51 -19.30
N GLU A 478 12.41 27.63 -17.98
CA GLU A 478 13.51 27.04 -17.21
C GLU A 478 13.23 25.65 -16.68
N TYR A 479 12.00 25.15 -16.86
CA TYR A 479 11.56 23.87 -16.31
C TYR A 479 12.31 22.68 -16.92
N GLY A 480 13.02 21.92 -16.07
CA GLY A 480 13.91 20.83 -16.48
C GLY A 480 13.41 19.40 -16.15
N LYS A 481 12.29 19.25 -15.42
CA LYS A 481 11.77 17.92 -15.04
C LYS A 481 10.92 17.28 -16.15
N ASN A 482 10.34 16.11 -15.90
CA ASN A 482 9.65 15.32 -16.91
C ASN A 482 8.11 15.35 -16.82
N ILE A 483 7.54 15.83 -15.70
CA ILE A 483 6.08 15.77 -15.49
C ILE A 483 5.34 16.62 -16.52
N LEU A 484 5.81 17.82 -16.81
CA LEU A 484 5.17 18.74 -17.76
C LEU A 484 5.28 18.30 -19.22
N VAL A 485 6.14 17.32 -19.55
CA VAL A 485 6.16 16.72 -20.89
C VAL A 485 4.83 16.00 -21.17
N PHE A 486 4.27 15.34 -20.16
CA PHE A 486 2.95 14.69 -20.26
C PHE A 486 1.83 15.72 -20.42
N LEU A 487 1.89 16.82 -19.68
CA LEU A 487 0.91 17.90 -19.81
C LEU A 487 1.01 18.56 -21.19
N ASN A 488 2.23 18.83 -21.67
CA ASN A 488 2.45 19.42 -22.99
C ASN A 488 1.86 18.56 -24.10
N GLU A 489 2.09 17.25 -24.06
CA GLU A 489 1.50 16.29 -25.01
C GLU A 489 -0.02 16.26 -24.91
N TYR A 490 -0.58 16.22 -23.69
CA TYR A 490 -2.03 16.26 -23.47
C TYR A 490 -2.68 17.49 -24.10
N LEU A 491 -2.13 18.65 -23.84
CA LEU A 491 -2.64 19.92 -24.35
C LEU A 491 -2.50 20.02 -25.88
N TYR A 492 -1.36 19.55 -26.41
CA TYR A 492 -1.14 19.52 -27.85
C TYR A 492 -2.14 18.59 -28.56
N ALA A 493 -2.32 17.39 -28.05
CA ALA A 493 -3.28 16.43 -28.58
C ALA A 493 -4.71 16.98 -28.52
N LYS A 494 -5.11 17.57 -27.38
CA LYS A 494 -6.43 18.19 -27.20
C LYS A 494 -6.67 19.31 -28.21
N TYR A 495 -5.70 20.19 -28.42
CA TYR A 495 -5.79 21.28 -29.38
C TYR A 495 -5.98 20.79 -30.82
N HIS A 496 -5.28 19.72 -31.20
CA HIS A 496 -5.36 19.12 -32.54
C HIS A 496 -6.48 18.07 -32.70
N GLY A 497 -7.34 17.88 -31.71
CA GLY A 497 -8.44 16.89 -31.73
C GLY A 497 -7.97 15.44 -31.84
N VAL A 498 -6.75 15.15 -31.34
CA VAL A 498 -6.15 13.82 -31.32
C VAL A 498 -6.36 13.19 -29.96
N THR A 499 -6.64 11.89 -29.94
CA THR A 499 -6.79 11.15 -28.68
C THR A 499 -5.44 11.06 -27.96
N PHE A 500 -5.43 11.48 -26.72
CA PHE A 500 -4.29 11.32 -25.80
C PHE A 500 -4.53 10.14 -24.87
N ASP A 501 -3.57 9.23 -24.79
CA ASP A 501 -3.49 8.19 -23.77
C ASP A 501 -2.04 7.70 -23.63
N PHE A 502 -1.69 7.23 -22.44
CA PHE A 502 -0.39 6.65 -22.15
C PHE A 502 -0.50 5.50 -21.15
N ASP A 503 0.48 4.63 -21.14
CA ASP A 503 0.63 3.50 -20.23
C ASP A 503 1.98 3.56 -19.49
N ASP A 504 2.24 2.57 -18.65
CA ASP A 504 3.47 2.50 -17.86
C ASP A 504 4.73 2.28 -18.71
N SER A 505 4.59 1.92 -19.99
CA SER A 505 5.71 1.71 -20.93
C SER A 505 6.14 2.99 -21.64
N VAL A 506 5.44 4.11 -21.44
CA VAL A 506 5.80 5.39 -22.05
C VAL A 506 7.15 5.90 -21.51
N ASN A 507 7.98 6.40 -22.41
CA ASN A 507 9.26 7.02 -22.09
C ASN A 507 9.24 8.51 -22.45
N VAL A 508 10.04 9.29 -21.71
CA VAL A 508 10.41 10.65 -22.13
C VAL A 508 11.66 10.54 -22.95
N GLU A 509 11.54 10.90 -24.21
CA GLU A 509 12.61 10.91 -25.21
C GLU A 509 13.22 12.29 -25.32
N HIS A 510 14.56 12.36 -25.44
CA HIS A 510 15.28 13.60 -25.74
C HIS A 510 15.51 13.71 -27.25
N ILE A 511 14.94 14.72 -27.89
CA ILE A 511 15.06 14.95 -29.34
C ILE A 511 16.54 15.12 -29.70
N MET A 512 17.22 16.09 -29.07
CA MET A 512 18.68 16.14 -29.00
C MET A 512 19.12 15.24 -27.85
N PRO A 513 19.83 14.12 -28.10
CA PRO A 513 20.24 13.20 -27.04
C PRO A 513 21.08 13.87 -25.96
N ALA A 514 20.84 13.50 -24.70
CA ALA A 514 21.62 13.99 -23.56
C ALA A 514 22.97 13.24 -23.38
N SER A 515 23.13 12.07 -24.02
CA SER A 515 24.33 11.23 -23.94
C SER A 515 24.44 10.30 -25.15
N GLY A 516 25.58 9.68 -25.36
CA GLY A 516 25.77 8.70 -26.44
C GLY A 516 27.14 8.82 -27.12
N HIS A 517 27.43 7.88 -28.03
CA HIS A 517 28.74 7.81 -28.71
C HIS A 517 29.02 9.00 -29.64
N ASN A 518 27.96 9.62 -30.19
CA ASN A 518 28.09 10.70 -31.16
C ASN A 518 27.80 12.08 -30.55
N ILE A 519 27.88 12.21 -29.26
CA ILE A 519 27.38 13.39 -28.54
C ILE A 519 28.09 14.70 -28.95
N ASP A 520 29.40 14.66 -29.22
CA ASP A 520 30.16 15.85 -29.64
C ASP A 520 29.76 16.29 -31.05
N ALA A 521 29.51 15.35 -31.96
CA ALA A 521 29.02 15.66 -33.30
C ALA A 521 27.58 16.23 -33.27
N ILE A 522 26.71 15.67 -32.42
CA ILE A 522 25.34 16.14 -32.24
C ILE A 522 25.33 17.55 -31.61
N ARG A 523 26.22 17.85 -30.65
CA ARG A 523 26.38 19.18 -30.09
C ARG A 523 26.81 20.19 -31.17
N SER A 524 27.77 19.83 -32.01
CA SER A 524 28.22 20.67 -33.12
C SER A 524 27.08 20.91 -34.11
N ASP A 525 26.33 19.89 -34.50
CA ASP A 525 25.17 20.01 -35.39
C ASP A 525 24.04 20.87 -34.77
N ALA A 526 23.91 20.85 -33.45
CA ALA A 526 22.94 21.66 -32.71
C ALA A 526 23.41 23.12 -32.47
N ASN A 527 24.62 23.50 -32.89
CA ASN A 527 25.25 24.81 -32.65
C ASN A 527 25.36 25.13 -31.15
N VAL A 528 25.74 24.16 -30.31
CA VAL A 528 25.91 24.34 -28.86
C VAL A 528 27.40 24.48 -28.53
N ASP A 529 27.79 25.62 -27.93
CA ASP A 529 29.18 25.98 -27.77
C ASP A 529 29.84 25.46 -26.48
N SER A 530 29.05 25.21 -25.41
CA SER A 530 29.57 24.73 -24.12
C SER A 530 28.85 23.52 -23.60
N VAL A 531 29.47 22.81 -22.64
CA VAL A 531 28.85 21.65 -21.96
C VAL A 531 27.68 22.10 -21.08
N GLU A 532 27.83 23.21 -20.40
CA GLU A 532 26.80 23.76 -19.51
C GLU A 532 25.55 24.17 -20.32
N GLU A 533 25.72 24.85 -21.49
CA GLU A 533 24.61 25.19 -22.39
C GLU A 533 23.95 23.89 -22.92
N PHE A 534 24.75 22.89 -23.23
CA PHE A 534 24.23 21.60 -23.70
C PHE A 534 23.37 20.91 -22.65
N ASP A 535 23.84 20.78 -21.42
CA ASP A 535 23.13 20.14 -20.33
C ASP A 535 21.81 20.87 -19.99
N PHE A 536 21.84 22.18 -20.06
CA PHE A 536 20.65 23.02 -19.89
C PHE A 536 19.63 22.76 -21.01
N LEU A 537 20.03 22.87 -22.27
CA LEU A 537 19.16 22.70 -23.43
C LEU A 537 18.62 21.27 -23.54
N ALA A 538 19.43 20.26 -23.23
CA ALA A 538 19.01 18.86 -23.25
C ALA A 538 17.82 18.61 -22.32
N ASN A 539 17.74 19.32 -21.20
CA ASN A 539 16.70 19.18 -20.20
C ASN A 539 15.48 20.08 -20.39
N GLN A 540 15.52 21.01 -21.33
CA GLN A 540 14.38 21.89 -21.58
C GLN A 540 13.16 21.14 -22.12
N LEU A 541 11.99 21.70 -21.84
CA LEU A 541 10.69 21.12 -22.22
C LEU A 541 10.56 20.92 -23.73
N GLY A 542 11.11 21.87 -24.53
CA GLY A 542 11.11 21.78 -26.00
C GLY A 542 12.03 20.70 -26.58
N ASN A 543 12.93 20.12 -25.79
CA ASN A 543 13.78 19.01 -26.22
C ASN A 543 13.24 17.65 -25.77
N LYS A 544 12.06 17.59 -25.13
CA LYS A 544 11.50 16.37 -24.56
C LYS A 544 10.12 16.07 -25.13
N ILE A 545 9.89 14.81 -25.51
CA ILE A 545 8.61 14.33 -26.00
C ILE A 545 8.26 12.98 -25.38
N LEU A 546 6.98 12.60 -25.43
CA LEU A 546 6.58 11.23 -25.12
C LEU A 546 6.81 10.31 -26.30
N LEU A 547 7.24 9.09 -25.99
CA LEU A 547 7.47 8.07 -26.99
C LEU A 547 7.20 6.68 -26.42
N GLU A 548 6.78 5.76 -27.27
CA GLU A 548 6.64 4.33 -26.92
C GLU A 548 8.01 3.70 -26.64
N GLU A 549 8.07 2.81 -25.65
CA GLU A 549 9.33 2.16 -25.24
C GLU A 549 10.04 1.43 -26.40
N ASN A 550 9.28 0.74 -27.24
CA ASN A 550 9.83 0.01 -28.38
C ASN A 550 10.41 0.95 -29.44
N ILE A 551 9.75 2.07 -29.73
CA ILE A 551 10.24 3.09 -30.67
C ILE A 551 11.48 3.75 -30.07
N ASN A 552 11.41 4.16 -28.79
CA ASN A 552 12.52 4.79 -28.09
C ASN A 552 13.79 3.92 -28.08
N LYS A 553 13.66 2.62 -27.81
CA LYS A 553 14.77 1.66 -27.89
C LYS A 553 15.33 1.52 -29.32
N SER A 554 14.49 1.59 -30.33
CA SER A 554 14.89 1.44 -31.72
C SER A 554 15.68 2.64 -32.24
N ILE A 555 15.25 3.86 -31.90
CA ILE A 555 15.92 5.09 -32.35
C ILE A 555 17.17 5.40 -31.54
N SER A 556 17.25 4.93 -30.29
CA SER A 556 18.40 5.14 -29.42
C SER A 556 18.81 6.62 -29.36
N ASN A 557 20.06 6.90 -28.99
CA ASN A 557 20.64 8.24 -28.93
C ASN A 557 21.20 8.70 -30.31
N ASP A 558 20.39 8.54 -31.36
CA ASP A 558 20.79 8.86 -32.73
C ASP A 558 20.46 10.31 -33.11
N TRP A 559 20.89 10.76 -34.31
CA TRP A 559 20.57 12.08 -34.83
C TRP A 559 19.07 12.28 -35.07
N PHE A 560 18.61 13.52 -34.97
CA PHE A 560 17.22 13.89 -35.21
C PHE A 560 16.71 13.41 -36.57
N ARG A 561 17.51 13.56 -37.69
CA ARG A 561 17.17 13.04 -38.99
C ARG A 561 16.85 11.54 -39.00
N THR A 562 17.60 10.77 -38.20
CA THR A 562 17.37 9.32 -38.08
C THR A 562 16.10 9.05 -37.28
N LYS A 563 15.89 9.75 -36.18
CA LYS A 563 14.72 9.58 -35.31
C LYS A 563 13.41 9.90 -36.00
N LYS A 564 13.35 11.03 -36.77
CA LYS A 564 12.14 11.45 -37.46
C LYS A 564 11.86 10.62 -38.72
N GLY A 565 12.91 10.32 -39.48
CA GLY A 565 12.80 9.78 -40.87
C GLY A 565 13.09 8.32 -41.00
N ARG A 566 13.25 7.58 -39.93
CA ARG A 566 13.40 6.14 -40.09
C ARG A 566 12.18 5.60 -40.81
N ASN A 567 12.34 5.60 -42.10
CA ASN A 567 11.45 4.95 -43.02
C ASN A 567 11.64 3.47 -42.91
N ILE A 568 10.79 2.91 -42.24
CA ILE A 568 11.07 1.69 -41.79
C ILE A 568 9.93 0.82 -42.13
N SER A 569 10.27 -0.21 -42.83
CA SER A 569 9.43 -1.37 -43.04
C SER A 569 8.74 -1.82 -41.73
N ASP A 570 9.31 -1.44 -40.58
CA ASP A 570 8.86 -1.87 -39.24
C ASP A 570 8.20 -0.75 -38.40
N GLY A 571 8.02 0.46 -38.96
CA GLY A 571 7.31 1.57 -38.29
C GLY A 571 8.00 2.14 -37.06
N LEU A 572 9.32 1.97 -36.94
CA LEU A 572 10.09 2.33 -35.76
C LEU A 572 10.78 3.70 -35.90
N GLY A 573 10.10 4.75 -35.54
CA GLY A 573 10.56 6.15 -35.55
C GLY A 573 9.41 7.06 -35.15
N TYR A 574 9.63 8.38 -35.11
CA TYR A 574 8.56 9.33 -34.76
C TYR A 574 7.32 9.20 -35.64
N VAL A 575 7.49 8.83 -36.89
CA VAL A 575 6.38 8.57 -37.84
C VAL A 575 5.43 7.46 -37.35
N GLY A 576 5.96 6.47 -36.66
CA GLY A 576 5.18 5.33 -36.14
C GLY A 576 4.57 5.57 -34.75
N SER A 577 4.85 6.73 -34.11
CA SER A 577 4.36 7.03 -32.76
C SER A 577 2.85 7.31 -32.74
N LYS A 578 2.19 6.95 -31.64
CA LYS A 578 0.82 7.38 -31.35
C LYS A 578 0.78 8.82 -30.79
N TYR A 579 1.89 9.33 -30.24
CA TYR A 579 1.96 10.65 -29.63
C TYR A 579 1.98 11.75 -30.67
N ALA A 580 1.17 12.77 -30.44
CA ALA A 580 0.88 13.79 -31.43
C ALA A 580 2.10 14.70 -31.73
N ILE A 581 2.89 15.06 -30.70
CA ILE A 581 4.11 15.88 -30.88
C ILE A 581 5.16 15.09 -31.65
N ALA A 582 5.41 13.82 -31.29
CA ALA A 582 6.37 12.97 -32.02
C ALA A 582 5.96 12.82 -33.49
N LYS A 583 4.68 12.62 -33.75
CA LYS A 583 4.12 12.54 -35.10
C LYS A 583 4.30 13.83 -35.90
N ALA A 584 4.09 14.98 -35.26
CA ALA A 584 4.34 16.29 -35.88
C ALA A 584 5.82 16.48 -36.23
N LEU A 585 6.72 16.10 -35.33
CA LEU A 585 8.18 16.18 -35.55
C LEU A 585 8.66 15.29 -36.69
N SER A 586 7.98 14.20 -37.01
CA SER A 586 8.34 13.37 -38.17
C SER A 586 8.25 14.14 -39.51
N ASN A 587 7.40 15.16 -39.55
CA ASN A 587 7.22 16.03 -40.73
C ASN A 587 7.98 17.37 -40.62
N TYR A 588 8.86 17.52 -39.63
CA TYR A 588 9.64 18.74 -39.48
C TYR A 588 10.58 18.95 -40.66
N GLU A 589 10.64 20.18 -41.21
CA GLU A 589 11.34 20.41 -42.48
C GLU A 589 12.87 20.20 -42.37
N SER A 590 13.47 20.65 -41.27
CA SER A 590 14.91 20.52 -41.02
C SER A 590 15.29 19.09 -40.63
N ASP A 591 16.48 18.65 -41.06
CA ASP A 591 17.10 17.40 -40.60
C ASP A 591 17.95 17.58 -39.33
N LEU A 592 18.12 18.80 -38.86
CA LEU A 592 18.82 19.16 -37.64
C LEU A 592 17.83 19.63 -36.59
N TRP A 593 18.17 19.39 -35.34
CA TRP A 593 17.47 19.91 -34.17
C TRP A 593 18.46 20.79 -33.40
N THR A 594 18.44 22.08 -33.71
CA THR A 594 19.41 23.05 -33.23
C THR A 594 19.00 23.67 -31.89
N LYS A 595 19.92 24.41 -31.26
CA LYS A 595 19.60 25.16 -30.03
C LYS A 595 18.46 26.17 -30.24
N ASP A 596 18.34 26.75 -31.43
CA ASP A 596 17.25 27.69 -31.74
C ASP A 596 15.91 26.96 -31.88
N ASP A 597 15.92 25.74 -32.40
CA ASP A 597 14.73 24.87 -32.47
C ASP A 597 14.26 24.48 -31.05
N ILE A 598 15.19 24.09 -30.16
CA ILE A 598 14.90 23.77 -28.77
C ILE A 598 14.29 24.97 -28.04
N LYS A 599 14.90 26.14 -28.16
CA LYS A 599 14.42 27.38 -27.52
C LYS A 599 13.01 27.74 -28.03
N ARG A 600 12.79 27.67 -29.34
CA ARG A 600 11.49 27.94 -29.95
C ARG A 600 10.42 26.94 -29.50
N ALA A 601 10.74 25.63 -29.51
CA ALA A 601 9.84 24.59 -29.04
C ALA A 601 9.53 24.72 -27.55
N THR A 602 10.52 25.13 -26.74
CA THR A 602 10.33 25.43 -25.30
C THR A 602 9.37 26.60 -25.11
N ASP A 603 9.54 27.69 -25.85
CA ASP A 603 8.68 28.88 -25.78
C ASP A 603 7.23 28.55 -26.18
N VAL A 604 7.04 27.76 -27.24
CA VAL A 604 5.71 27.31 -27.68
C VAL A 604 5.05 26.40 -26.61
N ALA A 605 5.79 25.45 -26.05
CA ALA A 605 5.28 24.56 -24.99
C ALA A 605 4.95 25.35 -23.72
N ALA A 606 5.82 26.27 -23.30
CA ALA A 606 5.61 27.14 -22.15
C ALA A 606 4.36 28.01 -22.33
N LYS A 607 4.19 28.67 -23.48
CA LYS A 607 2.99 29.45 -23.81
C LYS A 607 1.71 28.60 -23.78
N ARG A 608 1.75 27.37 -24.32
CA ARG A 608 0.61 26.45 -24.30
C ARG A 608 0.19 26.11 -22.87
N ILE A 609 1.14 25.79 -22.01
CA ILE A 609 0.89 25.45 -20.60
C ILE A 609 0.42 26.70 -19.83
N THR A 610 1.02 27.88 -20.04
CA THR A 610 0.59 29.13 -19.41
C THR A 610 -0.87 29.47 -19.77
N ARG A 611 -1.23 29.41 -21.06
CA ARG A 611 -2.61 29.61 -21.49
C ARG A 611 -3.58 28.65 -20.82
N PHE A 612 -3.21 27.38 -20.69
CA PHE A 612 -4.03 26.40 -19.99
C PHE A 612 -4.19 26.74 -18.49
N ILE A 613 -3.12 27.14 -17.82
CA ILE A 613 -3.15 27.53 -16.39
C ILE A 613 -4.13 28.69 -16.16
N PHE A 614 -4.03 29.75 -16.98
CA PHE A 614 -4.82 30.97 -16.83
C PHE A 614 -6.19 30.93 -17.55
N ASP A 615 -6.54 29.79 -18.16
CA ASP A 615 -7.80 29.60 -18.93
C ASP A 615 -8.00 30.64 -20.03
N ASN A 616 -6.93 31.06 -20.68
CA ASN A 616 -6.98 32.00 -21.77
C ASN A 616 -7.53 31.33 -23.03
N LYS A 617 -8.82 31.55 -23.31
CA LYS A 617 -9.57 30.93 -24.42
C LYS A 617 -9.25 31.51 -25.80
N GLU A 618 -8.32 32.49 -25.91
CA GLU A 618 -7.94 33.04 -27.21
C GLU A 618 -7.19 32.01 -28.05
N VAL A 619 -7.84 31.57 -29.10
CA VAL A 619 -7.32 30.66 -30.10
C VAL A 619 -6.31 31.40 -30.99
N GLY A 620 -5.06 31.51 -30.53
CA GLY A 620 -3.97 31.93 -31.39
C GLY A 620 -3.45 30.76 -32.24
N GLN A 621 -3.24 30.96 -33.53
CA GLN A 621 -2.60 29.97 -34.39
C GLN A 621 -1.20 29.64 -33.81
N GLU A 622 -0.98 28.36 -33.46
CA GLU A 622 0.35 27.82 -33.14
C GLU A 622 1.08 27.31 -34.37
#